data_df0c2adb66f6fd19553343586b9696fa
#
_entry.id   df0c2adb66f6fd19553343586b9696fa
#
_cell.length_a   1.000
_cell.length_b   1.000
_cell.length_c   1.000
_cell.angle_alpha   90.00
_cell.angle_beta   90.00
_cell.angle_gamma   90.00
#
_symmetry.space_group_name_H-M   'P 1'
#
loop_
_entity.id
_entity.type
_entity.pdbx_description
1 polymer ?
#
loop_
_entity_poly.entity_id
_entity_poly.type
_entity_poly.pdbx_seq_one_letter_code
_entity_poly.pdbx_strand_id
1 'polypeptide(L)'
;MLPRRLRDIREYHTVGWTQIDPCLFRSSCGHLLTMKACRILPTFWLIGTVGALCSGLWGQSPANASAAGAAEPAIELPTFTVQDSPILPEPEAWRYARIEGFEVLSNSSNRTTQRLVEDFQRFHQALVLAWPAADIPSAVPTSLILVGRGNKFDPFVPRIAVGPEVGSISLNLRDGELSAIVIDLETTTLNLVTPEGIDAFAAQSAAASDPAAEDAGATLFSGMPNFVVDHYRQLYREYIRFILTQSQPRLPAWMEEGLAQIFMRMEFSPTRIVIGKVEDPNEVSIDGSIEDRDFNHALHRRALMPLQEMFSVTRDSTTARNPLGNRWAKQSYAFVHLCLYGNQGKYQKGLLMFLSRLAGQPPSEELFKECFGMSYKQMLLQIRSYVDFTAYKAVVFQAKKGTKFEAPPKPVFRDATDAEVGRIKGEALRMAGNKAAAKMALIAPYIRGSRDPQLLASLGMYEYAEGETARARKFLEAAAKEKVNRPRAYLQLAQLRFDEAIRKPLGARQQLSDAQVKDILDPLFVARGQTPTLPEVYEMIARVWSKSETPPTAGNLAVIDEGVKRFIKRSDWIYQAALLKQQYGFLEDAAVLAEIGLRVTADSAKRQRFQALKAALPPVSIPASVNSR
;
A
#
# COMPACT_ATOMS: atom_id res chain seq x y z
N MET A 1 -1.50 -17.52 18.14
CA MET A 1 -1.85 -18.81 17.49
C MET A 1 -1.54 -18.65 16.02
N LEU A 2 -0.46 -19.27 15.52
CA LEU A 2 -0.17 -19.33 14.09
C LEU A 2 -1.23 -20.24 13.43
N PRO A 3 -1.81 -19.84 12.29
CA PRO A 3 -2.79 -20.67 11.61
C PRO A 3 -2.16 -22.02 11.24
N ARG A 4 -2.95 -23.09 11.34
CA ARG A 4 -2.59 -24.48 11.03
C ARG A 4 -1.97 -24.72 9.65
N ARG A 5 -2.02 -23.73 8.75
CA ARG A 5 -1.59 -23.77 7.34
C ARG A 5 -0.07 -23.92 7.12
N LEU A 6 0.78 -23.66 8.11
CA LEU A 6 2.25 -23.71 7.95
C LEU A 6 2.92 -24.99 8.46
N ARG A 7 2.19 -25.97 9.01
CA ARG A 7 2.81 -27.19 9.54
C ARG A 7 3.20 -28.24 8.48
N ASP A 8 2.64 -28.18 7.28
CA ASP A 8 2.85 -29.20 6.24
C ASP A 8 3.94 -28.87 5.21
N ILE A 9 4.67 -27.77 5.39
CA ILE A 9 5.67 -27.27 4.43
C ILE A 9 7.13 -27.57 4.85
N ARG A 10 7.37 -28.53 5.73
CA ARG A 10 8.74 -28.93 6.10
C ARG A 10 9.25 -30.02 5.18
N GLU A 11 10.04 -29.64 4.24
CA GLU A 11 11.05 -30.34 3.42
C GLU A 11 10.99 -29.85 1.98
N TYR A 12 11.58 -28.68 1.76
CA TYR A 12 11.86 -28.22 0.42
C TYR A 12 13.37 -28.09 0.27
N HIS A 13 13.89 -28.63 -0.80
CA HIS A 13 15.24 -28.28 -1.25
C HIS A 13 15.22 -26.81 -1.70
N THR A 14 15.29 -25.90 -0.75
CA THR A 14 15.41 -24.45 -0.98
C THR A 14 16.86 -24.14 -1.32
N VAL A 15 17.18 -24.16 -2.58
CA VAL A 15 18.40 -23.53 -3.05
C VAL A 15 18.07 -22.04 -3.20
N GLY A 16 18.43 -21.24 -2.21
CA GLY A 16 18.64 -19.82 -2.40
C GLY A 16 17.80 -18.81 -1.62
N TRP A 17 16.61 -19.14 -1.11
CA TRP A 17 15.75 -18.13 -0.43
C TRP A 17 15.88 -18.07 1.09
N THR A 18 16.50 -19.04 1.73
CA THR A 18 16.71 -19.07 3.20
C THR A 18 17.68 -18.00 3.72
N GLN A 19 18.35 -17.25 2.83
CA GLN A 19 19.29 -16.19 3.19
C GLN A 19 18.79 -14.77 2.87
N ILE A 20 17.62 -14.61 2.27
CA ILE A 20 16.98 -13.28 2.26
C ILE A 20 16.37 -13.10 3.65
N ASP A 21 17.10 -12.39 4.49
CA ASP A 21 16.67 -12.08 5.85
C ASP A 21 15.27 -11.46 5.80
N PRO A 22 14.24 -12.10 6.44
CA PRO A 22 12.88 -11.55 6.47
C PRO A 22 12.82 -10.14 7.07
N CYS A 23 13.89 -9.69 7.71
CA CYS A 23 13.99 -8.37 8.32
C CYS A 23 13.97 -7.21 7.30
N LEU A 24 14.30 -7.44 6.02
CA LEU A 24 14.21 -6.40 4.99
C LEU A 24 12.76 -6.07 4.60
N PHE A 25 11.84 -7.01 4.82
CA PHE A 25 10.42 -6.88 4.46
C PHE A 25 9.47 -6.84 5.66
N ARG A 26 9.98 -6.97 6.89
CA ARG A 26 9.17 -6.80 8.10
C ARG A 26 9.01 -5.32 8.42
N SER A 27 7.89 -4.76 8.02
CA SER A 27 7.29 -3.64 8.74
C SER A 27 6.90 -4.13 10.14
N SER A 28 7.53 -3.55 11.15
CA SER A 28 7.10 -3.45 12.55
C SER A 28 5.97 -4.39 13.01
N CYS A 29 6.25 -5.67 13.21
CA CYS A 29 5.49 -6.49 14.14
C CYS A 29 6.44 -6.91 15.26
N GLY A 30 6.07 -6.55 16.49
CA GLY A 30 6.89 -6.54 17.68
C GLY A 30 7.67 -7.83 17.95
N HIS A 31 8.87 -7.67 18.45
CA HIS A 31 9.60 -8.68 19.16
C HIS A 31 8.76 -9.22 20.32
N LEU A 32 8.17 -10.39 20.14
CA LEU A 32 7.73 -11.19 21.27
C LEU A 32 8.91 -12.06 21.71
N LEU A 33 9.33 -11.79 22.94
CA LEU A 33 10.28 -12.52 23.74
C LEU A 33 10.16 -14.05 23.55
N THR A 34 11.26 -14.67 23.15
CA THR A 34 11.46 -16.12 23.27
C THR A 34 11.62 -16.48 24.73
N MET A 35 10.53 -16.85 25.38
CA MET A 35 10.59 -17.59 26.62
C MET A 35 10.91 -19.06 26.36
N LYS A 36 12.00 -19.54 26.90
CA LYS A 36 12.38 -20.95 26.95
C LYS A 36 11.25 -21.76 27.56
N ALA A 37 10.81 -22.78 26.83
CA ALA A 37 9.87 -23.77 27.30
C ALA A 37 10.51 -24.60 28.41
N CYS A 38 10.09 -24.41 29.66
CA CYS A 38 10.26 -25.35 30.74
C CYS A 38 9.10 -26.34 30.73
N ARG A 39 9.41 -27.62 30.54
CA ARG A 39 8.45 -28.73 30.62
C ARG A 39 8.00 -28.90 32.07
N ILE A 40 6.69 -28.81 32.34
CA ILE A 40 6.06 -29.43 33.50
C ILE A 40 4.77 -30.09 33.03
N LEU A 41 4.65 -31.37 33.37
CA LEU A 41 3.55 -32.30 33.11
C LEU A 41 2.27 -31.93 33.90
N PRO A 42 1.10 -32.38 33.47
CA PRO A 42 -0.16 -32.05 34.12
C PRO A 42 -0.48 -33.04 35.24
N THR A 43 -0.99 -32.53 36.34
CA THR A 43 -1.67 -33.32 37.37
C THR A 43 -3.15 -32.94 37.39
N PHE A 44 -3.99 -33.94 37.14
CA PHE A 44 -5.43 -33.91 37.33
C PHE A 44 -5.81 -33.71 38.79
N TRP A 45 -6.81 -32.90 39.08
CA TRP A 45 -7.72 -33.15 40.23
C TRP A 45 -9.13 -32.61 39.89
N LEU A 46 -10.07 -33.58 39.97
CA LEU A 46 -11.51 -33.43 40.04
C LEU A 46 -11.92 -33.13 41.48
N ILE A 47 -13.03 -32.45 41.69
CA ILE A 47 -14.00 -32.45 42.83
C ILE A 47 -14.65 -31.04 42.76
N GLY A 48 -15.93 -30.79 42.76
CA GLY A 48 -17.08 -31.51 43.24
C GLY A 48 -18.15 -30.45 43.48
N THR A 49 -19.35 -30.72 43.01
CA THR A 49 -20.58 -29.93 43.17
C THR A 49 -21.04 -29.89 44.63
N VAL A 50 -21.48 -28.70 45.11
CA VAL A 50 -22.58 -28.66 46.10
C VAL A 50 -23.33 -27.34 45.93
N GLY A 51 -24.63 -27.45 45.79
CA GLY A 51 -25.58 -26.34 45.78
C GLY A 51 -25.98 -25.90 47.16
N ALA A 52 -26.45 -24.71 47.27
CA ALA A 52 -27.35 -24.30 48.36
C ALA A 52 -28.29 -23.18 47.91
N LEU A 53 -29.56 -23.48 47.90
CA LEU A 53 -30.70 -22.58 47.89
C LEU A 53 -30.70 -21.73 49.19
N CYS A 54 -30.90 -20.43 49.06
CA CYS A 54 -31.50 -19.62 50.13
C CYS A 54 -32.43 -18.58 49.52
N SER A 55 -33.70 -18.81 49.72
CA SER A 55 -34.82 -17.89 49.57
C SER A 55 -34.78 -16.85 50.67
N GLY A 56 -34.98 -15.59 50.37
CA GLY A 56 -35.18 -14.53 51.37
C GLY A 56 -35.91 -13.35 50.78
N LEU A 57 -37.15 -13.22 51.16
CA LEU A 57 -38.10 -12.16 50.83
C LEU A 57 -37.72 -10.79 51.46
N TRP A 58 -38.34 -9.76 50.88
CA TRP A 58 -38.68 -8.44 51.40
C TRP A 58 -37.85 -7.25 50.91
N GLY A 59 -38.58 -6.35 50.27
CA GLY A 59 -38.22 -4.95 50.10
C GLY A 59 -38.81 -4.32 48.83
N GLN A 60 -40.11 -4.04 48.84
CA GLN A 60 -40.68 -3.09 47.88
C GLN A 60 -40.18 -1.68 48.24
N SER A 61 -39.51 -1.03 47.32
CA SER A 61 -39.26 0.41 47.32
C SER A 61 -39.84 1.05 46.06
N PRO A 62 -40.27 2.31 46.17
CA PRO A 62 -41.24 2.88 45.25
C PRO A 62 -40.69 3.15 43.88
N ALA A 63 -41.58 3.11 42.89
CA ALA A 63 -41.39 3.42 41.51
C ALA A 63 -40.60 4.73 41.30
N ASN A 64 -39.34 4.60 40.89
CA ASN A 64 -38.64 5.72 40.26
C ASN A 64 -39.19 5.86 38.85
N ALA A 65 -39.77 7.00 38.58
CA ALA A 65 -40.17 7.44 37.27
C ALA A 65 -39.02 7.19 36.27
N SER A 66 -39.30 6.42 35.27
CA SER A 66 -38.49 6.24 34.09
C SER A 66 -38.09 7.63 33.57
N ALA A 67 -36.84 8.02 33.78
CA ALA A 67 -36.26 9.10 33.01
C ALA A 67 -36.30 8.63 31.54
N ALA A 68 -37.23 9.18 30.78
CA ALA A 68 -37.26 9.06 29.34
C ALA A 68 -35.85 9.44 28.87
N GLY A 69 -35.11 8.46 28.37
CA GLY A 69 -33.79 8.68 27.78
C GLY A 69 -33.96 9.80 26.77
N ALA A 70 -33.25 10.89 26.97
CA ALA A 70 -33.21 11.97 26.01
C ALA A 70 -32.72 11.34 24.69
N ALA A 71 -33.61 11.29 23.70
CA ALA A 71 -33.25 10.80 22.37
C ALA A 71 -32.05 11.64 21.91
N GLU A 72 -30.94 10.97 21.58
CA GLU A 72 -29.81 11.68 21.00
C GLU A 72 -30.30 12.53 19.83
N PRO A 73 -29.87 13.80 19.73
CA PRO A 73 -30.33 14.68 18.67
C PRO A 73 -30.08 14.06 17.32
N ALA A 74 -31.11 13.99 16.49
CA ALA A 74 -30.99 13.47 15.14
C ALA A 74 -30.03 14.37 14.34
N ILE A 75 -29.00 13.77 13.74
CA ILE A 75 -28.04 14.50 12.89
C ILE A 75 -28.76 14.84 11.58
N GLU A 76 -29.03 16.12 11.37
CA GLU A 76 -29.60 16.62 10.12
C GLU A 76 -28.51 16.64 9.05
N LEU A 77 -28.61 15.71 8.08
CA LEU A 77 -27.67 15.59 7.00
C LEU A 77 -27.77 16.74 5.99
N PRO A 78 -26.64 17.17 5.38
CA PRO A 78 -26.62 18.25 4.40
C PRO A 78 -27.49 17.97 3.17
N THR A 79 -28.14 19.01 2.66
CA THR A 79 -28.78 18.99 1.33
C THR A 79 -27.82 19.54 0.30
N PHE A 80 -27.78 18.92 -0.89
CA PHE A 80 -27.08 19.45 -2.06
C PHE A 80 -28.10 20.07 -3.00
N THR A 81 -27.87 21.33 -3.35
CA THR A 81 -28.63 21.98 -4.43
C THR A 81 -27.85 21.78 -5.71
N VAL A 82 -28.41 21.04 -6.67
CA VAL A 82 -27.81 20.85 -8.00
C VAL A 82 -28.21 22.06 -8.84
N GLN A 83 -27.32 23.06 -8.92
CA GLN A 83 -27.62 24.30 -9.65
C GLN A 83 -27.24 24.23 -11.13
N ASP A 84 -26.27 23.38 -11.54
CA ASP A 84 -25.65 23.45 -12.85
C ASP A 84 -25.69 22.15 -13.68
N SER A 85 -26.42 21.13 -13.25
CA SER A 85 -26.58 19.92 -14.06
C SER A 85 -28.06 19.49 -14.08
N PRO A 86 -28.74 19.59 -15.22
CA PRO A 86 -30.18 19.30 -15.28
C PRO A 86 -30.51 17.82 -15.11
N ILE A 87 -29.54 16.92 -15.18
CA ILE A 87 -29.79 15.47 -15.10
C ILE A 87 -28.74 14.80 -14.22
N LEU A 88 -29.19 14.25 -13.08
CA LEU A 88 -28.36 13.35 -12.28
C LEU A 88 -28.05 12.09 -13.11
N PRO A 89 -26.76 11.67 -13.26
CA PRO A 89 -26.43 10.47 -14.02
C PRO A 89 -27.21 9.25 -13.52
N GLU A 90 -27.68 8.42 -14.42
CA GLU A 90 -28.33 7.16 -14.04
C GLU A 90 -27.36 6.26 -13.26
N PRO A 91 -27.88 5.38 -12.35
CA PRO A 91 -27.05 4.40 -11.67
C PRO A 91 -26.32 3.51 -12.69
N GLU A 92 -25.02 3.37 -12.49
CA GLU A 92 -24.21 2.52 -13.36
C GLU A 92 -24.32 1.05 -12.94
N ALA A 93 -24.50 0.15 -13.89
CA ALA A 93 -24.51 -1.28 -13.66
C ALA A 93 -23.09 -1.82 -13.47
N TRP A 94 -22.74 -2.16 -12.24
CA TRP A 94 -21.48 -2.79 -11.87
C TRP A 94 -21.73 -4.07 -11.09
N ARG A 95 -20.80 -5.02 -11.18
CA ARG A 95 -20.76 -6.23 -10.33
C ARG A 95 -19.81 -5.99 -9.18
N TYR A 96 -20.19 -6.52 -8.02
CA TYR A 96 -19.41 -6.44 -6.79
C TYR A 96 -19.14 -7.84 -6.24
N ALA A 97 -17.94 -8.04 -5.72
CA ALA A 97 -17.58 -9.19 -4.91
C ALA A 97 -16.61 -8.75 -3.81
N ARG A 98 -16.61 -9.47 -2.70
CA ARG A 98 -15.59 -9.34 -1.66
C ARG A 98 -14.78 -10.63 -1.62
N ILE A 99 -13.49 -10.50 -1.74
CA ILE A 99 -12.51 -11.57 -1.60
C ILE A 99 -11.51 -11.19 -0.52
N GLU A 100 -10.65 -12.12 -0.11
CA GLU A 100 -9.67 -11.87 0.97
C GLU A 100 -8.80 -10.64 0.67
N GLY A 101 -8.91 -9.61 1.50
CA GLY A 101 -8.16 -8.35 1.38
C GLY A 101 -8.65 -7.37 0.29
N PHE A 102 -9.67 -7.73 -0.52
CA PHE A 102 -10.10 -6.90 -1.65
C PHE A 102 -11.62 -6.73 -1.74
N GLU A 103 -12.02 -5.55 -2.23
CA GLU A 103 -13.34 -5.27 -2.78
C GLU A 103 -13.23 -5.18 -4.30
N VAL A 104 -13.93 -6.03 -5.02
CA VAL A 104 -13.92 -6.05 -6.50
C VAL A 104 -15.12 -5.31 -7.02
N LEU A 105 -14.87 -4.35 -7.91
CA LEU A 105 -15.91 -3.63 -8.66
C LEU A 105 -15.63 -3.80 -10.16
N SER A 106 -16.58 -4.36 -10.93
CA SER A 106 -16.39 -4.63 -12.36
C SER A 106 -17.60 -4.25 -13.18
N ASN A 107 -17.38 -3.55 -14.31
CA ASN A 107 -18.37 -3.35 -15.36
C ASN A 107 -18.10 -4.18 -16.62
N SER A 108 -17.15 -5.11 -16.55
CA SER A 108 -16.88 -6.06 -17.63
C SER A 108 -17.87 -7.24 -17.63
N SER A 109 -17.76 -8.14 -18.61
CA SER A 109 -18.61 -9.32 -18.67
C SER A 109 -18.44 -10.21 -17.43
N ASN A 110 -19.53 -10.86 -16.99
CA ASN A 110 -19.48 -11.77 -15.83
C ASN A 110 -18.41 -12.86 -16.00
N ARG A 111 -18.28 -13.41 -17.21
CA ARG A 111 -17.33 -14.47 -17.51
C ARG A 111 -15.87 -13.98 -17.41
N THR A 112 -15.57 -12.83 -17.97
CA THR A 112 -14.22 -12.22 -17.90
C THR A 112 -13.87 -11.87 -16.47
N THR A 113 -14.76 -11.19 -15.76
CA THR A 113 -14.59 -10.81 -14.37
C THR A 113 -14.33 -12.02 -13.47
N GLN A 114 -15.18 -13.05 -13.57
CA GLN A 114 -15.03 -14.23 -12.74
C GLN A 114 -13.70 -14.95 -12.98
N ARG A 115 -13.33 -15.15 -14.25
CA ARG A 115 -12.06 -15.81 -14.61
C ARG A 115 -10.85 -15.04 -14.09
N LEU A 116 -10.83 -13.71 -14.31
CA LEU A 116 -9.71 -12.88 -13.88
C LEU A 116 -9.58 -12.88 -12.35
N VAL A 117 -10.68 -12.78 -11.62
CA VAL A 117 -10.66 -12.75 -10.15
C VAL A 117 -10.32 -14.12 -9.55
N GLU A 118 -10.84 -15.21 -10.09
CA GLU A 118 -10.46 -16.57 -9.66
C GLU A 118 -8.97 -16.84 -9.88
N ASP A 119 -8.44 -16.38 -10.99
CA ASP A 119 -7.03 -16.54 -11.33
C ASP A 119 -6.14 -15.66 -10.44
N PHE A 120 -6.55 -14.41 -10.21
CA PHE A 120 -5.88 -13.51 -9.27
C PHE A 120 -5.83 -14.07 -7.84
N GLN A 121 -6.90 -14.69 -7.36
CA GLN A 121 -6.89 -15.35 -6.03
C GLN A 121 -5.87 -16.50 -5.98
N ARG A 122 -5.75 -17.28 -7.05
CA ARG A 122 -4.73 -18.34 -7.15
C ARG A 122 -3.32 -17.76 -7.18
N PHE A 123 -3.12 -16.69 -7.94
CA PHE A 123 -1.86 -15.95 -7.98
C PHE A 123 -1.48 -15.43 -6.58
N HIS A 124 -2.40 -14.75 -5.89
CA HIS A 124 -2.19 -14.25 -4.53
C HIS A 124 -1.77 -15.38 -3.58
N GLN A 125 -2.50 -16.49 -3.61
CA GLN A 125 -2.20 -17.64 -2.76
C GLN A 125 -0.82 -18.26 -3.09
N ALA A 126 -0.50 -18.42 -4.37
CA ALA A 126 0.79 -18.92 -4.81
C ALA A 126 1.93 -17.97 -4.38
N LEU A 127 1.70 -16.67 -4.50
CA LEU A 127 2.64 -15.65 -4.06
C LEU A 127 2.89 -15.71 -2.56
N VAL A 128 1.85 -15.79 -1.73
CA VAL A 128 1.97 -15.89 -0.25
C VAL A 128 2.67 -17.18 0.17
N LEU A 129 2.44 -18.29 -0.53
CA LEU A 129 3.16 -19.54 -0.29
C LEU A 129 4.65 -19.41 -0.59
N ALA A 130 5.01 -18.75 -1.67
CA ALA A 130 6.40 -18.56 -2.09
C ALA A 130 7.09 -17.41 -1.33
N TRP A 131 6.34 -16.40 -0.96
CA TRP A 131 6.81 -15.20 -0.27
C TRP A 131 5.84 -14.80 0.86
N PRO A 132 5.95 -15.42 2.05
CA PRO A 132 5.02 -15.17 3.15
C PRO A 132 4.93 -13.71 3.63
N ALA A 133 5.95 -12.89 3.38
CA ALA A 133 5.91 -11.47 3.68
C ALA A 133 4.98 -10.67 2.74
N ALA A 134 4.49 -11.27 1.67
CA ALA A 134 3.47 -10.68 0.79
C ALA A 134 2.06 -10.72 1.39
N ASP A 135 1.85 -11.52 2.44
CA ASP A 135 0.59 -11.53 3.19
C ASP A 135 0.52 -10.29 4.09
N ILE A 136 -0.11 -9.24 3.57
CA ILE A 136 -0.25 -7.95 4.27
C ILE A 136 -1.72 -7.83 4.72
N PRO A 137 -2.01 -8.11 6.00
CA PRO A 137 -3.35 -7.96 6.50
C PRO A 137 -3.75 -6.47 6.48
N SER A 138 -4.83 -6.16 5.81
CA SER A 138 -5.45 -4.83 5.83
C SER A 138 -6.91 -4.94 6.27
N ALA A 139 -7.32 -4.12 7.23
CA ALA A 139 -8.71 -4.07 7.64
C ALA A 139 -9.56 -3.20 6.70
N VAL A 140 -8.93 -2.27 5.99
CA VAL A 140 -9.56 -1.57 4.89
C VAL A 140 -9.21 -2.33 3.61
N PRO A 141 -10.18 -2.93 2.91
CA PRO A 141 -9.92 -3.72 1.72
C PRO A 141 -9.36 -2.83 0.60
N THR A 142 -8.44 -3.40 -0.19
CA THR A 142 -7.96 -2.76 -1.41
C THR A 142 -9.05 -2.86 -2.49
N SER A 143 -9.38 -1.76 -3.15
CA SER A 143 -10.33 -1.78 -4.24
C SER A 143 -9.68 -2.30 -5.53
N LEU A 144 -10.26 -3.35 -6.12
CA LEU A 144 -9.91 -3.85 -7.44
C LEU A 144 -11.00 -3.43 -8.43
N ILE A 145 -10.69 -2.44 -9.28
CA ILE A 145 -11.64 -1.87 -10.24
C ILE A 145 -11.30 -2.40 -11.63
N LEU A 146 -12.22 -3.17 -12.22
CA LEU A 146 -12.08 -3.79 -13.53
C LEU A 146 -12.98 -3.06 -14.53
N VAL A 147 -12.38 -2.24 -15.36
CA VAL A 147 -13.08 -1.39 -16.34
C VAL A 147 -13.11 -2.09 -17.69
N GLY A 148 -14.27 -2.45 -18.17
CA GLY A 148 -14.40 -3.30 -19.36
C GLY A 148 -15.42 -2.84 -20.39
N ARG A 149 -16.03 -1.65 -20.23
CA ARG A 149 -17.01 -1.12 -21.21
C ARG A 149 -17.07 0.40 -21.18
N GLY A 150 -17.00 1.00 -22.37
CA GLY A 150 -17.35 2.40 -22.59
C GLY A 150 -16.30 3.41 -22.16
N ASN A 151 -15.03 3.16 -22.40
CA ASN A 151 -13.90 4.11 -22.16
C ASN A 151 -13.90 4.74 -20.76
N LYS A 152 -14.25 3.98 -19.74
CA LYS A 152 -14.38 4.48 -18.36
C LYS A 152 -13.06 4.43 -17.56
N PHE A 153 -11.95 4.07 -18.19
CA PHE A 153 -10.63 3.98 -17.55
C PHE A 153 -9.93 5.34 -17.45
N ASP A 154 -9.98 6.16 -18.51
CA ASP A 154 -9.29 7.45 -18.59
C ASP A 154 -9.53 8.39 -17.40
N PRO A 155 -10.72 8.47 -16.79
CA PRO A 155 -10.93 9.32 -15.63
C PRO A 155 -10.05 8.97 -14.42
N PHE A 156 -9.55 7.73 -14.32
CA PHE A 156 -8.66 7.27 -13.25
C PHE A 156 -7.19 7.56 -13.53
N VAL A 157 -6.83 7.94 -14.76
CA VAL A 157 -5.44 8.26 -15.09
C VAL A 157 -5.06 9.58 -14.43
N PRO A 158 -4.00 9.63 -13.59
CA PRO A 158 -3.58 10.85 -12.94
C PRO A 158 -3.22 11.94 -13.97
N ARG A 159 -3.87 13.08 -13.90
CA ARG A 159 -3.57 14.22 -14.75
C ARG A 159 -2.32 14.92 -14.26
N ILE A 160 -1.17 14.51 -14.76
CA ILE A 160 0.08 15.20 -14.50
C ILE A 160 0.47 15.99 -15.75
N ALA A 161 0.82 17.23 -15.55
CA ALA A 161 0.98 18.27 -16.57
C ALA A 161 2.19 18.10 -17.53
N VAL A 162 2.58 16.89 -17.92
CA VAL A 162 3.75 16.69 -18.79
C VAL A 162 3.48 15.66 -19.88
N GLY A 163 3.18 16.15 -21.09
CA GLY A 163 3.30 15.43 -22.35
C GLY A 163 2.16 14.45 -22.71
N PRO A 164 2.10 14.00 -23.96
CA PRO A 164 1.15 12.97 -24.38
C PRO A 164 1.53 11.65 -23.69
N GLU A 165 0.72 11.23 -22.71
CA GLU A 165 0.89 9.92 -22.07
C GLU A 165 0.51 8.83 -23.07
N VAL A 166 1.44 7.94 -23.36
CA VAL A 166 1.15 6.68 -24.03
C VAL A 166 0.22 5.89 -23.11
N GLY A 167 -0.91 5.40 -23.62
CA GLY A 167 -2.03 4.86 -22.86
C GLY A 167 -1.64 3.89 -21.74
N SER A 168 -1.84 4.31 -20.51
CA SER A 168 -1.77 3.43 -19.36
C SER A 168 -2.98 2.50 -19.35
N ILE A 169 -2.78 1.22 -19.12
CA ILE A 169 -3.83 0.18 -19.08
C ILE A 169 -4.04 -0.38 -17.66
N SER A 170 -3.20 0.02 -16.74
CA SER A 170 -3.29 -0.39 -15.34
C SER A 170 -2.73 0.68 -14.42
N LEU A 171 -3.31 0.83 -13.24
CA LEU A 171 -2.94 1.84 -12.26
C LEU A 171 -2.96 1.25 -10.86
N ASN A 172 -2.01 1.70 -10.05
CA ASN A 172 -2.01 1.52 -8.61
C ASN A 172 -2.14 2.89 -7.94
N LEU A 173 -3.32 3.19 -7.44
CA LEU A 173 -3.65 4.43 -6.75
C LEU A 173 -3.62 4.21 -5.24
N ARG A 174 -3.07 5.16 -4.50
CA ARG A 174 -2.93 5.03 -3.05
C ARG A 174 -2.94 6.37 -2.33
N ASP A 175 -3.53 6.37 -1.14
CA ASP A 175 -3.31 7.39 -0.12
C ASP A 175 -2.83 6.74 1.20
N GLY A 176 -2.85 7.49 2.31
CA GLY A 176 -2.41 6.96 3.61
C GLY A 176 -3.30 5.86 4.21
N GLU A 177 -4.52 5.69 3.73
CA GLU A 177 -5.51 4.73 4.26
C GLU A 177 -5.97 3.73 3.21
N LEU A 178 -6.25 4.20 1.99
CA LEU A 178 -6.86 3.42 0.92
C LEU A 178 -5.87 3.08 -0.20
N SER A 179 -6.19 2.01 -0.90
CA SER A 179 -5.51 1.63 -2.14
C SER A 179 -6.52 1.14 -3.17
N ALA A 180 -6.27 1.43 -4.44
CA ALA A 180 -7.06 0.90 -5.55
C ALA A 180 -6.14 0.45 -6.69
N ILE A 181 -6.42 -0.74 -7.21
CA ILE A 181 -5.84 -1.24 -8.45
C ILE A 181 -6.91 -1.11 -9.51
N VAL A 182 -6.63 -0.36 -10.57
CA VAL A 182 -7.57 -0.15 -11.68
C VAL A 182 -6.98 -0.79 -12.93
N ILE A 183 -7.75 -1.66 -13.58
CA ILE A 183 -7.33 -2.37 -14.80
C ILE A 183 -8.30 -2.04 -15.91
N ASP A 184 -7.77 -1.62 -17.06
CA ASP A 184 -8.52 -1.48 -18.30
C ASP A 184 -8.60 -2.86 -18.98
N LEU A 185 -9.80 -3.40 -19.07
CA LEU A 185 -10.09 -4.68 -19.75
C LEU A 185 -10.64 -4.47 -21.17
N GLU A 186 -10.86 -3.23 -21.58
CA GLU A 186 -11.36 -2.89 -22.92
C GLU A 186 -10.22 -2.84 -23.93
N THR A 187 -9.09 -2.26 -23.53
CA THR A 187 -7.90 -2.16 -24.38
C THR A 187 -7.20 -3.52 -24.47
N THR A 188 -7.31 -4.17 -25.61
CA THR A 188 -6.68 -5.47 -25.89
C THR A 188 -5.37 -5.34 -26.68
N THR A 189 -5.16 -4.21 -27.32
CA THR A 189 -3.95 -3.92 -28.12
C THR A 189 -3.49 -2.49 -27.89
N LEU A 190 -2.19 -2.29 -27.76
CA LEU A 190 -1.56 -0.97 -27.66
C LEU A 190 -0.61 -0.76 -28.83
N ASN A 191 -0.67 0.42 -29.44
CA ASN A 191 0.31 0.89 -30.38
C ASN A 191 1.36 1.70 -29.60
N LEU A 192 2.51 1.09 -29.30
CA LEU A 192 3.58 1.77 -28.58
C LEU A 192 4.44 2.56 -29.56
N VAL A 193 4.17 3.83 -29.67
CA VAL A 193 5.06 4.79 -30.33
C VAL A 193 6.15 5.17 -29.31
N THR A 194 7.21 4.39 -29.19
CA THR A 194 8.38 4.81 -28.40
C THR A 194 9.25 5.77 -29.22
N PRO A 195 9.88 6.79 -28.61
CA PRO A 195 10.87 7.62 -29.30
C PRO A 195 11.97 6.77 -29.97
N GLU A 196 12.37 5.68 -29.34
CA GLU A 196 13.35 4.71 -29.87
C GLU A 196 12.81 3.90 -31.06
N GLY A 197 11.51 3.65 -31.09
CA GLY A 197 10.82 3.01 -32.23
C GLY A 197 10.71 3.96 -33.43
N ILE A 198 10.48 5.24 -33.17
CA ILE A 198 10.48 6.29 -34.19
C ILE A 198 11.88 6.43 -34.80
N ASP A 199 12.93 6.47 -33.98
CA ASP A 199 14.31 6.58 -34.45
C ASP A 199 14.77 5.32 -35.23
N ALA A 200 14.38 4.12 -34.77
CA ALA A 200 14.67 2.87 -35.47
C ALA A 200 13.92 2.78 -36.81
N PHE A 201 12.69 3.27 -36.86
CA PHE A 201 11.86 3.31 -38.06
C PHE A 201 12.34 4.40 -39.03
N ALA A 202 12.73 5.58 -38.53
CA ALA A 202 13.32 6.65 -39.33
C ALA A 202 14.66 6.18 -39.97
N ALA A 203 15.48 5.46 -39.21
CA ALA A 203 16.73 4.87 -39.74
C ALA A 203 16.47 3.78 -40.80
N GLN A 204 15.38 3.00 -40.62
CA GLN A 204 15.00 1.95 -41.58
C GLN A 204 14.35 2.51 -42.85
N SER A 205 13.56 3.58 -42.73
CA SER A 205 12.96 4.30 -43.87
C SER A 205 13.97 5.14 -44.62
N ALA A 206 14.99 5.69 -43.95
CA ALA A 206 16.10 6.39 -44.59
C ALA A 206 17.00 5.44 -45.40
N ALA A 207 17.07 4.16 -45.03
CA ALA A 207 17.79 3.12 -45.78
C ALA A 207 16.99 2.58 -46.99
N ALA A 208 15.69 2.83 -47.06
CA ALA A 208 14.78 2.41 -48.12
C ALA A 208 14.31 3.62 -48.99
N SER A 209 15.20 4.53 -49.33
CA SER A 209 14.91 5.72 -50.12
C SER A 209 14.51 5.38 -51.55
N ASP A 210 13.20 5.25 -51.77
CA ASP A 210 12.58 5.31 -53.11
C ASP A 210 11.67 6.57 -53.15
N PRO A 211 11.90 7.53 -54.09
CA PRO A 211 11.24 8.84 -54.04
C PRO A 211 9.76 8.90 -54.51
N ALA A 212 9.11 7.73 -54.62
CA ALA A 212 7.74 7.65 -55.18
C ALA A 212 6.58 7.54 -54.13
N ALA A 213 6.83 7.72 -52.84
CA ALA A 213 5.84 7.47 -51.80
C ALA A 213 5.38 8.76 -51.10
N GLU A 214 4.75 9.71 -51.82
CA GLU A 214 4.08 10.86 -51.21
C GLU A 214 2.75 10.53 -50.50
N ASP A 215 2.29 9.28 -50.57
CA ASP A 215 1.05 8.82 -49.88
C ASP A 215 1.34 8.00 -48.61
N ALA A 216 2.56 8.10 -48.07
CA ALA A 216 3.10 7.23 -47.02
C ALA A 216 2.65 7.60 -45.60
N GLY A 217 1.94 8.70 -45.36
CA GLY A 217 1.52 9.12 -44.03
C GLY A 217 0.60 8.13 -43.32
N ALA A 218 -0.28 7.47 -44.05
CA ALA A 218 -1.22 6.49 -43.49
C ALA A 218 -0.62 5.06 -43.37
N THR A 219 0.36 4.75 -44.22
CA THR A 219 1.04 3.43 -44.24
C THR A 219 2.16 3.33 -43.23
N LEU A 220 2.72 4.43 -42.75
CA LEU A 220 3.78 4.49 -41.75
C LEU A 220 3.37 3.89 -40.39
N PHE A 221 2.09 3.97 -40.05
CA PHE A 221 1.56 3.43 -38.79
C PHE A 221 1.07 1.98 -38.91
N SER A 222 0.87 1.45 -40.09
CA SER A 222 0.34 0.08 -40.30
C SER A 222 1.38 -1.03 -40.09
N GLY A 223 2.65 -0.69 -39.96
CA GLY A 223 3.76 -1.64 -39.74
C GLY A 223 4.30 -1.65 -38.31
N MET A 224 3.78 -0.83 -37.41
CA MET A 224 4.22 -0.88 -36.01
C MET A 224 3.67 -2.11 -35.31
N PRO A 225 4.48 -2.81 -34.48
CA PRO A 225 4.02 -3.98 -33.78
C PRO A 225 2.94 -3.63 -32.78
N ASN A 226 1.75 -4.21 -32.97
CA ASN A 226 0.68 -4.13 -32.01
C ASN A 226 1.04 -4.96 -30.79
N PHE A 227 1.02 -4.35 -29.62
CA PHE A 227 1.21 -5.03 -28.36
C PHE A 227 -0.13 -5.63 -27.89
N VAL A 228 -0.19 -6.96 -27.76
CA VAL A 228 -1.35 -7.65 -27.18
C VAL A 228 -1.25 -7.58 -25.66
N VAL A 229 -2.28 -7.00 -25.04
CA VAL A 229 -2.33 -6.81 -23.58
C VAL A 229 -2.72 -8.10 -22.89
N ASP A 230 -1.84 -8.60 -22.02
CA ASP A 230 -2.18 -9.65 -21.05
C ASP A 230 -2.70 -9.03 -19.73
N HIS A 231 -4.01 -8.93 -19.58
CA HIS A 231 -4.65 -8.35 -18.40
C HIS A 231 -4.32 -9.09 -17.09
N TYR A 232 -4.03 -10.40 -17.13
CA TYR A 232 -3.64 -11.17 -15.96
C TYR A 232 -2.26 -10.73 -15.47
N ARG A 233 -1.29 -10.66 -16.38
CA ARG A 233 0.06 -10.17 -16.05
C ARG A 233 0.05 -8.72 -15.58
N GLN A 234 -0.80 -7.86 -16.18
CA GLN A 234 -0.93 -6.47 -15.73
C GLN A 234 -1.48 -6.41 -14.30
N LEU A 235 -2.51 -7.18 -13.97
CA LEU A 235 -3.06 -7.25 -12.62
C LEU A 235 -2.01 -7.75 -11.61
N TYR A 236 -1.27 -8.81 -11.95
CA TYR A 236 -0.21 -9.33 -11.09
C TYR A 236 0.89 -8.29 -10.86
N ARG A 237 1.31 -7.60 -11.91
CA ARG A 237 2.31 -6.54 -11.83
C ARG A 237 1.88 -5.41 -10.88
N GLU A 238 0.66 -4.88 -11.04
CA GLU A 238 0.15 -3.82 -10.17
C GLU A 238 -0.03 -4.30 -8.73
N TYR A 239 -0.43 -5.54 -8.52
CA TYR A 239 -0.53 -6.12 -7.20
C TYR A 239 0.85 -6.29 -6.52
N ILE A 240 1.87 -6.76 -7.24
CA ILE A 240 3.24 -6.81 -6.71
C ILE A 240 3.74 -5.40 -6.35
N ARG A 241 3.52 -4.42 -7.22
CA ARG A 241 3.86 -3.02 -6.92
C ARG A 241 3.13 -2.52 -5.67
N PHE A 242 1.85 -2.85 -5.52
CA PHE A 242 1.09 -2.54 -4.31
C PHE A 242 1.76 -3.12 -3.05
N ILE A 243 2.15 -4.39 -3.06
CA ILE A 243 2.85 -5.03 -1.93
C ILE A 243 4.18 -4.31 -1.66
N LEU A 244 4.99 -4.07 -2.69
CA LEU A 244 6.30 -3.43 -2.56
C LEU A 244 6.21 -2.00 -2.02
N THR A 245 5.10 -1.29 -2.27
CA THR A 245 4.89 0.05 -1.71
C THR A 245 4.72 0.05 -0.19
N GLN A 246 4.41 -1.11 0.42
CA GLN A 246 4.30 -1.26 1.88
C GLN A 246 5.68 -1.39 2.55
N SER A 247 6.76 -1.64 1.78
CA SER A 247 8.11 -1.81 2.32
C SER A 247 8.63 -0.54 2.97
N GLN A 248 9.31 -0.69 4.11
CA GLN A 248 9.99 0.41 4.79
C GLN A 248 11.42 -0.03 5.22
N PRO A 249 12.47 0.62 4.72
CA PRO A 249 12.42 1.75 3.76
C PRO A 249 11.87 1.33 2.41
N ARG A 250 11.30 2.29 1.67
CA ARG A 250 10.77 2.02 0.34
C ARG A 250 11.88 1.66 -0.64
N LEU A 251 11.64 0.64 -1.45
CA LEU A 251 12.62 0.17 -2.44
C LEU A 251 12.82 1.20 -3.56
N PRO A 252 14.01 1.27 -4.20
CA PRO A 252 14.21 2.08 -5.40
C PRO A 252 13.30 1.66 -6.56
N ALA A 253 12.97 2.58 -7.47
CA ALA A 253 12.05 2.34 -8.58
C ALA A 253 12.47 1.15 -9.47
N TRP A 254 13.76 1.05 -9.79
CA TRP A 254 14.31 -0.05 -10.59
C TRP A 254 14.17 -1.41 -9.90
N MET A 255 14.24 -1.45 -8.56
CA MET A 255 14.07 -2.70 -7.80
C MET A 255 12.59 -3.10 -7.74
N GLU A 256 11.68 -2.14 -7.51
CA GLU A 256 10.23 -2.37 -7.57
C GLU A 256 9.82 -2.93 -8.93
N GLU A 257 10.31 -2.34 -10.02
CA GLU A 257 10.00 -2.79 -11.37
C GLU A 257 10.61 -4.15 -11.68
N GLY A 258 11.88 -4.38 -11.33
CA GLY A 258 12.55 -5.66 -11.55
C GLY A 258 11.84 -6.82 -10.84
N LEU A 259 11.42 -6.63 -9.58
CA LEU A 259 10.63 -7.62 -8.84
C LEU A 259 9.24 -7.80 -9.45
N ALA A 260 8.57 -6.72 -9.86
CA ALA A 260 7.27 -6.80 -10.50
C ALA A 260 7.34 -7.63 -11.80
N GLN A 261 8.37 -7.43 -12.63
CA GLN A 261 8.61 -8.20 -13.84
C GLN A 261 8.88 -9.70 -13.55
N ILE A 262 9.61 -10.03 -12.48
CA ILE A 262 9.87 -11.42 -12.07
C ILE A 262 8.58 -12.10 -11.64
N PHE A 263 7.82 -11.48 -10.72
CA PHE A 263 6.64 -12.11 -10.14
C PHE A 263 5.42 -12.12 -11.06
N MET A 264 5.24 -11.13 -11.95
CA MET A 264 4.14 -11.14 -12.91
C MET A 264 4.22 -12.33 -13.90
N ARG A 265 5.41 -12.92 -14.05
CA ARG A 265 5.68 -14.11 -14.86
C ARG A 265 5.69 -15.41 -14.07
N MET A 266 5.26 -15.36 -12.80
CA MET A 266 5.16 -16.56 -11.98
C MET A 266 4.18 -17.56 -12.61
N GLU A 267 4.66 -18.77 -12.86
CA GLU A 267 3.82 -19.88 -13.27
C GLU A 267 3.28 -20.61 -12.03
N PHE A 268 2.01 -20.91 -12.00
CA PHE A 268 1.42 -21.65 -10.89
C PHE A 268 0.37 -22.65 -11.37
N SER A 269 0.38 -23.78 -10.72
CA SER A 269 -0.55 -24.89 -10.94
C SER A 269 -0.98 -25.45 -9.56
N PRO A 270 -1.94 -26.36 -9.51
CA PRO A 270 -2.33 -26.99 -8.24
C PRO A 270 -1.19 -27.72 -7.51
N THR A 271 -0.11 -28.06 -8.19
CA THR A 271 1.00 -28.83 -7.62
C THR A 271 2.36 -28.16 -7.71
N ARG A 272 2.49 -27.06 -8.47
CA ARG A 272 3.80 -26.46 -8.76
C ARG A 272 3.69 -24.95 -8.90
N ILE A 273 4.66 -24.23 -8.30
CA ILE A 273 4.87 -22.78 -8.46
C ILE A 273 6.30 -22.59 -8.96
N VAL A 274 6.50 -21.76 -10.00
CA VAL A 274 7.81 -21.44 -10.57
C VAL A 274 7.98 -19.93 -10.61
N ILE A 275 9.11 -19.45 -10.09
CA ILE A 275 9.45 -18.02 -10.03
C ILE A 275 10.81 -17.79 -10.68
N GLY A 276 10.92 -16.73 -11.48
CA GLY A 276 12.18 -16.37 -12.15
C GLY A 276 12.47 -17.26 -13.36
N LYS A 277 11.47 -17.95 -13.93
CA LYS A 277 11.62 -18.59 -15.23
C LYS A 277 11.74 -17.51 -16.30
N VAL A 278 12.71 -17.66 -17.17
CA VAL A 278 12.92 -16.83 -18.36
C VAL A 278 12.69 -17.71 -19.57
N GLU A 279 11.99 -17.18 -20.56
CA GLU A 279 11.65 -17.90 -21.78
C GLU A 279 12.92 -18.33 -22.55
N ASP A 280 12.87 -19.49 -23.18
CA ASP A 280 13.97 -19.95 -24.03
C ASP A 280 14.09 -19.02 -25.27
N PRO A 281 15.25 -18.43 -25.53
CA PRO A 281 15.43 -17.57 -26.70
C PRO A 281 15.16 -18.29 -28.04
N ASN A 282 15.16 -19.63 -28.05
CA ASN A 282 14.87 -20.43 -29.22
C ASN A 282 13.39 -20.84 -29.36
N GLU A 283 12.58 -20.69 -28.30
CA GLU A 283 11.13 -20.85 -28.39
C GLU A 283 10.51 -19.66 -29.12
N VAL A 284 10.14 -19.86 -30.37
CA VAL A 284 9.43 -18.87 -31.16
C VAL A 284 8.00 -18.81 -30.62
N SER A 285 7.71 -17.82 -29.80
CA SER A 285 6.31 -17.52 -29.42
C SER A 285 5.56 -17.06 -30.68
N ILE A 286 4.59 -17.87 -31.09
CA ILE A 286 3.82 -17.63 -32.33
C ILE A 286 2.92 -16.39 -32.22
N ASP A 287 2.59 -15.95 -31.00
CA ASP A 287 1.57 -14.91 -30.73
C ASP A 287 2.04 -13.71 -29.89
N GLY A 288 3.32 -13.59 -29.55
CA GLY A 288 3.78 -12.51 -28.67
C GLY A 288 4.37 -11.31 -29.41
N SER A 289 3.91 -10.12 -29.09
CA SER A 289 4.65 -8.90 -29.44
C SER A 289 6.04 -8.91 -28.77
N ILE A 290 7.03 -8.29 -29.42
CA ILE A 290 8.43 -8.23 -28.94
C ILE A 290 8.53 -7.70 -27.50
N GLU A 291 7.56 -6.91 -27.06
CA GLU A 291 7.59 -6.17 -25.79
C GLU A 291 7.03 -6.93 -24.59
N ASP A 292 6.21 -7.94 -24.82
CA ASP A 292 5.79 -8.86 -23.74
C ASP A 292 6.83 -9.96 -23.48
N ARG A 293 7.87 -10.04 -24.31
CA ARG A 293 8.94 -11.01 -24.17
C ARG A 293 9.80 -10.74 -22.94
N ASP A 294 10.50 -11.76 -22.47
CA ASP A 294 11.47 -11.64 -21.40
C ASP A 294 12.65 -10.74 -21.77
N PHE A 295 13.42 -10.34 -20.76
CA PHE A 295 14.53 -9.39 -20.94
C PHE A 295 15.59 -9.87 -21.95
N ASN A 296 15.82 -11.18 -22.05
CA ASN A 296 16.78 -11.75 -23.01
C ASN A 296 16.39 -11.43 -24.45
N HIS A 297 15.12 -11.60 -24.83
CA HIS A 297 14.62 -11.24 -26.14
C HIS A 297 14.54 -9.72 -26.33
N ALA A 298 14.03 -9.01 -25.31
CA ALA A 298 13.79 -7.56 -25.41
C ALA A 298 15.10 -6.76 -25.50
N LEU A 299 16.18 -7.23 -24.85
CA LEU A 299 17.48 -6.54 -24.82
C LEU A 299 18.51 -7.14 -25.75
N HIS A 300 18.22 -8.28 -26.40
CA HIS A 300 19.12 -8.89 -27.35
C HIS A 300 19.48 -7.90 -28.47
N ARG A 301 20.78 -7.72 -28.72
CA ARG A 301 21.33 -6.77 -29.73
C ARG A 301 20.98 -5.27 -29.50
N ARG A 302 20.29 -4.90 -28.42
CA ARG A 302 20.03 -3.49 -28.08
C ARG A 302 21.11 -2.94 -27.15
N ALA A 303 21.48 -1.67 -27.31
CA ALA A 303 22.38 -1.01 -26.38
C ALA A 303 21.76 -0.95 -24.98
N LEU A 304 22.53 -1.36 -23.97
CA LEU A 304 22.09 -1.22 -22.58
C LEU A 304 22.25 0.23 -22.11
N MET A 305 21.33 0.68 -21.28
CA MET A 305 21.37 1.98 -20.60
C MET A 305 22.50 1.99 -19.56
N PRO A 306 23.26 3.07 -19.40
CA PRO A 306 24.22 3.21 -18.30
C PRO A 306 23.56 2.98 -16.94
N LEU A 307 24.23 2.27 -16.01
CA LEU A 307 23.62 1.97 -14.69
C LEU A 307 23.34 3.22 -13.86
N GLN A 308 24.16 4.27 -14.01
CA GLN A 308 23.92 5.54 -13.37
C GLN A 308 22.56 6.14 -13.79
N GLU A 309 22.26 6.10 -15.08
CA GLU A 309 20.98 6.54 -15.62
C GLU A 309 19.84 5.65 -15.15
N MET A 310 20.00 4.31 -15.20
CA MET A 310 19.01 3.35 -14.73
C MET A 310 18.63 3.59 -13.24
N PHE A 311 19.60 3.84 -12.38
CA PHE A 311 19.39 4.05 -10.96
C PHE A 311 18.85 5.44 -10.63
N SER A 312 19.01 6.44 -11.51
CA SER A 312 18.49 7.80 -11.34
C SER A 312 17.00 7.94 -11.64
N VAL A 313 16.40 6.97 -12.32
CA VAL A 313 14.97 6.99 -12.66
C VAL A 313 14.14 6.97 -11.39
N THR A 314 13.34 8.03 -11.21
CA THR A 314 12.41 8.16 -10.08
C THR A 314 11.04 7.57 -10.43
N ARG A 315 10.25 7.24 -9.42
CA ARG A 315 8.88 6.69 -9.59
C ARG A 315 7.95 7.63 -10.34
N ASP A 316 8.20 8.94 -10.19
CA ASP A 316 7.37 9.98 -10.77
C ASP A 316 7.74 10.31 -12.21
N SER A 317 8.83 9.74 -12.72
CA SER A 317 9.22 9.89 -14.12
C SER A 317 8.24 9.16 -15.05
N THR A 318 8.08 9.67 -16.26
CA THR A 318 7.27 9.03 -17.33
C THR A 318 7.77 7.61 -17.62
N THR A 319 9.08 7.40 -17.59
CA THR A 319 9.75 6.10 -17.76
C THR A 319 9.27 5.04 -16.76
N ALA A 320 9.18 5.40 -15.47
CA ALA A 320 8.75 4.46 -14.42
C ALA A 320 7.23 4.29 -14.36
N ARG A 321 6.46 5.29 -14.78
CA ARG A 321 4.99 5.23 -14.81
C ARG A 321 4.48 4.38 -15.94
N ASN A 322 5.12 4.44 -17.11
CA ASN A 322 4.77 3.63 -18.27
C ASN A 322 5.93 2.71 -18.68
N PRO A 323 6.19 1.64 -17.92
CA PRO A 323 7.33 0.76 -18.14
C PRO A 323 7.06 -0.30 -19.22
N LEU A 324 5.85 -0.36 -19.81
CA LEU A 324 5.53 -1.33 -20.85
C LEU A 324 6.45 -1.13 -22.05
N GLY A 325 7.19 -2.17 -22.40
CA GLY A 325 8.10 -2.20 -23.54
C GLY A 325 9.34 -1.31 -23.42
N ASN A 326 9.49 -0.52 -22.36
CA ASN A 326 10.65 0.35 -22.30
C ASN A 326 11.93 -0.37 -21.85
N ARG A 327 13.07 0.10 -22.36
CA ARG A 327 14.40 -0.46 -22.12
C ARG A 327 14.76 -0.45 -20.62
N TRP A 328 14.38 0.59 -19.90
CA TRP A 328 14.64 0.71 -18.46
C TRP A 328 13.99 -0.43 -17.67
N ALA A 329 12.73 -0.73 -17.93
CA ALA A 329 12.01 -1.79 -17.22
C ALA A 329 12.63 -3.17 -17.48
N LYS A 330 12.97 -3.46 -18.75
CA LYS A 330 13.60 -4.73 -19.12
C LYS A 330 15.03 -4.85 -18.57
N GLN A 331 15.78 -3.76 -18.53
CA GLN A 331 17.12 -3.77 -17.94
C GLN A 331 17.08 -3.87 -16.41
N SER A 332 16.11 -3.23 -15.75
CA SER A 332 15.83 -3.39 -14.32
C SER A 332 15.51 -4.85 -14.00
N TYR A 333 14.68 -5.49 -14.82
CA TYR A 333 14.36 -6.92 -14.70
C TYR A 333 15.63 -7.77 -14.86
N ALA A 334 16.41 -7.58 -15.92
CA ALA A 334 17.65 -8.31 -16.16
C ALA A 334 18.65 -8.17 -15.00
N PHE A 335 18.83 -6.94 -14.48
CA PHE A 335 19.73 -6.67 -13.37
C PHE A 335 19.28 -7.35 -12.08
N VAL A 336 18.01 -7.20 -11.70
CA VAL A 336 17.46 -7.82 -10.49
C VAL A 336 17.50 -9.34 -10.60
N HIS A 337 17.14 -9.90 -11.76
CA HIS A 337 17.19 -11.34 -12.02
C HIS A 337 18.62 -11.88 -11.95
N LEU A 338 19.60 -11.19 -12.58
CA LEU A 338 21.02 -11.54 -12.47
C LEU A 338 21.47 -11.57 -11.00
N CYS A 339 21.08 -10.54 -10.22
CA CYS A 339 21.48 -10.47 -8.82
C CYS A 339 20.87 -11.58 -7.96
N LEU A 340 19.63 -11.99 -8.22
CA LEU A 340 18.92 -13.00 -7.44
C LEU A 340 19.24 -14.44 -7.87
N TYR A 341 19.35 -14.69 -9.18
CA TYR A 341 19.42 -16.04 -9.72
C TYR A 341 20.72 -16.32 -10.51
N GLY A 342 21.36 -15.27 -11.02
CA GLY A 342 22.56 -15.41 -11.86
C GLY A 342 23.80 -15.84 -11.08
N ASN A 343 24.71 -16.50 -11.77
CA ASN A 343 26.02 -16.89 -11.23
C ASN A 343 25.94 -17.55 -9.84
N GLN A 344 24.97 -18.44 -9.63
CA GLN A 344 24.74 -19.16 -8.37
C GLN A 344 24.46 -18.23 -7.17
N GLY A 345 23.87 -17.06 -7.40
CA GLY A 345 23.55 -16.09 -6.35
C GLY A 345 24.74 -15.22 -5.89
N LYS A 346 25.82 -15.19 -6.68
CA LYS A 346 27.03 -14.41 -6.37
C LYS A 346 26.74 -12.96 -5.97
N TYR A 347 25.73 -12.34 -6.57
CA TYR A 347 25.44 -10.92 -6.40
C TYR A 347 24.35 -10.63 -5.33
N GLN A 348 23.73 -11.66 -4.73
CA GLN A 348 22.66 -11.48 -3.73
C GLN A 348 23.12 -10.62 -2.56
N LYS A 349 24.27 -10.96 -1.96
CA LYS A 349 24.81 -10.21 -0.82
C LYS A 349 25.09 -8.75 -1.17
N GLY A 350 25.69 -8.51 -2.36
CA GLY A 350 25.93 -7.15 -2.85
C GLY A 350 24.64 -6.35 -3.03
N LEU A 351 23.62 -6.97 -3.63
CA LEU A 351 22.29 -6.36 -3.80
C LEU A 351 21.66 -5.97 -2.46
N LEU A 352 21.64 -6.87 -1.48
CA LEU A 352 21.06 -6.60 -0.17
C LEU A 352 21.79 -5.46 0.57
N MET A 353 23.13 -5.47 0.50
CA MET A 353 23.95 -4.40 1.08
C MET A 353 23.69 -3.06 0.40
N PHE A 354 23.60 -3.05 -0.94
CA PHE A 354 23.30 -1.85 -1.72
C PHE A 354 21.93 -1.27 -1.38
N LEU A 355 20.88 -2.10 -1.35
CA LEU A 355 19.53 -1.67 -0.94
C LEU A 355 19.49 -1.11 0.48
N SER A 356 20.19 -1.74 1.41
CA SER A 356 20.27 -1.25 2.81
C SER A 356 20.92 0.13 2.89
N ARG A 357 21.97 0.38 2.11
CA ARG A 357 22.66 1.68 2.06
C ARG A 357 21.83 2.75 1.36
N LEU A 358 21.13 2.39 0.28
CA LEU A 358 20.24 3.31 -0.45
C LEU A 358 19.07 3.84 0.40
N ALA A 359 18.78 3.22 1.52
CA ALA A 359 17.80 3.74 2.48
C ALA A 359 18.22 5.07 3.12
N GLY A 360 19.51 5.38 3.17
CA GLY A 360 20.05 6.57 3.81
C GLY A 360 20.89 7.50 2.92
N GLN A 361 21.20 7.08 1.68
CA GLN A 361 22.04 7.87 0.76
C GLN A 361 21.69 7.59 -0.70
N PRO A 362 21.93 8.54 -1.62
CA PRO A 362 21.65 8.37 -3.03
C PRO A 362 22.59 7.31 -3.67
N PRO A 363 22.20 6.71 -4.80
CA PRO A 363 23.08 5.81 -5.54
C PRO A 363 24.31 6.53 -6.08
N SER A 364 25.50 5.95 -5.87
CA SER A 364 26.74 6.38 -6.47
C SER A 364 27.59 5.19 -6.91
N GLU A 365 28.56 5.42 -7.82
CA GLU A 365 29.43 4.35 -8.28
C GLU A 365 30.37 3.85 -7.17
N GLU A 366 30.80 4.74 -6.26
CA GLU A 366 31.63 4.39 -5.10
C GLU A 366 30.88 3.43 -4.18
N LEU A 367 29.64 3.80 -3.81
CA LEU A 367 28.77 2.95 -3.02
C LEU A 367 28.52 1.59 -3.69
N PHE A 368 28.33 1.60 -5.01
CA PHE A 368 28.13 0.37 -5.77
C PHE A 368 29.38 -0.52 -5.75
N LYS A 369 30.58 0.05 -5.92
CA LYS A 369 31.86 -0.66 -5.82
C LYS A 369 32.06 -1.28 -4.43
N GLU A 370 31.71 -0.56 -3.37
CA GLU A 370 31.76 -1.11 -2.01
C GLU A 370 30.85 -2.34 -1.85
N CYS A 371 29.67 -2.32 -2.45
CA CYS A 371 28.68 -3.37 -2.28
C CYS A 371 28.92 -4.59 -3.18
N PHE A 372 29.29 -4.36 -4.44
CA PHE A 372 29.40 -5.40 -5.46
C PHE A 372 30.85 -5.79 -5.80
N GLY A 373 31.84 -5.02 -5.35
CA GLY A 373 33.26 -5.23 -5.68
C GLY A 373 33.62 -4.92 -7.13
N MET A 374 32.78 -4.16 -7.87
CA MET A 374 32.98 -3.84 -9.28
C MET A 374 32.33 -2.52 -9.68
N SER A 375 32.82 -1.91 -10.76
CA SER A 375 32.29 -0.66 -11.32
C SER A 375 30.95 -0.86 -12.04
N TYR A 376 30.23 0.24 -12.29
CA TYR A 376 29.04 0.24 -13.13
C TYR A 376 29.29 -0.35 -14.52
N LYS A 377 30.44 0.00 -15.14
CA LYS A 377 30.83 -0.53 -16.45
C LYS A 377 31.05 -2.03 -16.43
N GLN A 378 31.71 -2.54 -15.40
CA GLN A 378 31.92 -3.98 -15.24
C GLN A 378 30.60 -4.75 -15.03
N MET A 379 29.70 -4.21 -14.19
CA MET A 379 28.39 -4.82 -14.01
C MET A 379 27.55 -4.78 -15.30
N LEU A 380 27.64 -3.69 -16.07
CA LEU A 380 26.93 -3.59 -17.35
C LEU A 380 27.38 -4.68 -18.34
N LEU A 381 28.68 -5.03 -18.35
CA LEU A 381 29.20 -6.17 -19.13
C LEU A 381 28.64 -7.50 -18.60
N GLN A 382 28.49 -7.67 -17.28
CA GLN A 382 27.85 -8.86 -16.70
C GLN A 382 26.38 -8.97 -17.13
N ILE A 383 25.63 -7.86 -17.10
CA ILE A 383 24.25 -7.84 -17.58
C ILE A 383 24.19 -8.19 -19.07
N ARG A 384 25.11 -7.64 -19.91
CA ARG A 384 25.15 -7.96 -21.34
C ARG A 384 25.37 -9.46 -21.56
N SER A 385 26.37 -10.04 -20.91
CA SER A 385 26.65 -11.48 -21.00
C SER A 385 25.46 -12.31 -20.49
N TYR A 386 24.74 -11.82 -19.48
CA TYR A 386 23.59 -12.50 -18.89
C TYR A 386 22.37 -12.47 -19.82
N VAL A 387 22.12 -11.34 -20.48
CA VAL A 387 21.03 -11.19 -21.46
C VAL A 387 21.20 -12.19 -22.63
N ASP A 388 22.43 -12.46 -23.03
CA ASP A 388 22.72 -13.37 -24.14
C ASP A 388 22.87 -14.85 -23.69
N PHE A 389 22.58 -15.14 -22.43
CA PHE A 389 22.64 -16.49 -21.86
C PHE A 389 21.46 -17.35 -22.33
N THR A 390 21.63 -18.65 -22.37
CA THR A 390 20.62 -19.59 -22.90
C THR A 390 19.89 -20.37 -21.81
N ALA A 391 20.43 -20.40 -20.57
CA ALA A 391 19.86 -21.19 -19.48
C ALA A 391 19.82 -20.38 -18.19
N TYR A 392 18.63 -20.08 -17.74
CA TYR A 392 18.37 -19.31 -16.52
C TYR A 392 17.89 -20.21 -15.38
N LYS A 393 18.29 -19.87 -14.16
CA LYS A 393 17.78 -20.55 -12.96
C LYS A 393 16.44 -19.98 -12.55
N ALA A 394 15.54 -20.86 -12.16
CA ALA A 394 14.25 -20.54 -11.57
C ALA A 394 14.11 -21.26 -10.22
N VAL A 395 13.28 -20.71 -9.33
CA VAL A 395 12.91 -21.37 -8.08
C VAL A 395 11.60 -22.13 -8.29
N VAL A 396 11.59 -23.39 -7.89
CA VAL A 396 10.43 -24.26 -8.03
C VAL A 396 9.96 -24.70 -6.66
N PHE A 397 8.69 -24.42 -6.34
CA PHE A 397 7.98 -24.97 -5.19
C PHE A 397 7.06 -26.06 -5.69
N GLN A 398 7.12 -27.23 -5.07
CA GLN A 398 6.31 -28.36 -5.47
C GLN A 398 5.51 -28.89 -4.27
N ALA A 399 4.24 -29.19 -4.47
CA ALA A 399 3.42 -29.86 -3.47
C ALA A 399 3.95 -31.27 -3.20
N LYS A 400 3.75 -31.78 -1.99
CA LYS A 400 4.11 -33.17 -1.66
C LYS A 400 3.45 -34.14 -2.67
N LYS A 401 4.13 -35.23 -2.97
CA LYS A 401 3.61 -36.25 -3.88
C LYS A 401 2.21 -36.71 -3.46
N GLY A 402 1.26 -36.62 -4.38
CA GLY A 402 -0.15 -36.99 -4.12
C GLY A 402 -1.01 -35.89 -3.46
N THR A 403 -0.45 -34.70 -3.17
CA THR A 403 -1.20 -33.55 -2.65
C THR A 403 -1.28 -32.43 -3.67
N LYS A 404 -2.17 -31.47 -3.39
CA LYS A 404 -2.32 -30.23 -4.16
C LYS A 404 -2.29 -29.04 -3.20
N PHE A 405 -1.88 -27.87 -3.69
CA PHE A 405 -2.12 -26.63 -2.95
C PHE A 405 -3.63 -26.42 -2.77
N GLU A 406 -4.01 -25.87 -1.63
CA GLU A 406 -5.42 -25.56 -1.35
C GLU A 406 -5.93 -24.56 -2.40
N ALA A 407 -7.11 -24.79 -2.95
CA ALA A 407 -7.70 -23.83 -3.88
C ALA A 407 -8.38 -22.69 -3.09
N PRO A 408 -8.28 -21.43 -3.54
CA PRO A 408 -8.99 -20.33 -2.91
C PRO A 408 -10.52 -20.51 -3.06
N PRO A 409 -11.34 -19.94 -2.15
CA PRO A 409 -12.78 -19.97 -2.28
C PRO A 409 -13.22 -19.22 -3.54
N LYS A 410 -14.25 -19.74 -4.22
CA LYS A 410 -14.80 -19.09 -5.40
C LYS A 410 -15.41 -17.73 -5.03
N PRO A 411 -15.15 -16.66 -5.80
CA PRO A 411 -15.76 -15.37 -5.55
C PRO A 411 -17.27 -15.42 -5.83
N VAL A 412 -18.05 -14.80 -4.94
CA VAL A 412 -19.50 -14.66 -5.12
C VAL A 412 -19.80 -13.24 -5.60
N PHE A 413 -20.26 -13.12 -6.83
CA PHE A 413 -20.60 -11.85 -7.46
C PHE A 413 -22.10 -11.54 -7.32
N ARG A 414 -22.41 -10.30 -6.99
CA ARG A 414 -23.74 -9.69 -7.02
C ARG A 414 -23.73 -8.35 -7.73
N ASP A 415 -24.88 -7.79 -7.97
CA ASP A 415 -24.95 -6.40 -8.42
C ASP A 415 -24.45 -5.47 -7.31
N ALA A 416 -23.61 -4.52 -7.68
CA ALA A 416 -23.14 -3.49 -6.78
C ALA A 416 -24.29 -2.54 -6.40
N THR A 417 -24.36 -2.14 -5.15
CA THR A 417 -25.24 -1.04 -4.76
C THR A 417 -24.71 0.29 -5.30
N ASP A 418 -25.60 1.25 -5.50
CA ASP A 418 -25.22 2.59 -5.94
C ASP A 418 -24.18 3.24 -5.01
N ALA A 419 -24.30 3.00 -3.69
CA ALA A 419 -23.34 3.46 -2.70
C ALA A 419 -21.95 2.83 -2.88
N GLU A 420 -21.87 1.53 -3.14
CA GLU A 420 -20.59 0.84 -3.38
C GLU A 420 -19.92 1.36 -4.65
N VAL A 421 -20.68 1.52 -5.74
CA VAL A 421 -20.16 2.09 -6.99
C VAL A 421 -19.62 3.49 -6.76
N GLY A 422 -20.43 4.36 -6.15
CA GLY A 422 -20.08 5.75 -5.91
C GLY A 422 -18.87 5.90 -5.00
N ARG A 423 -18.84 5.14 -3.90
CA ARG A 423 -17.73 5.15 -2.93
C ARG A 423 -16.43 4.66 -3.57
N ILE A 424 -16.41 3.46 -4.14
CA ILE A 424 -15.19 2.84 -4.67
C ILE A 424 -14.63 3.66 -5.83
N LYS A 425 -15.48 4.06 -6.78
CA LYS A 425 -15.08 4.93 -7.89
C LYS A 425 -14.62 6.30 -7.40
N GLY A 426 -15.42 6.93 -6.54
CA GLY A 426 -15.14 8.27 -6.02
C GLY A 426 -13.81 8.34 -5.29
N GLU A 427 -13.49 7.36 -4.46
CA GLU A 427 -12.20 7.28 -3.77
C GLU A 427 -11.03 7.07 -4.74
N ALA A 428 -11.17 6.18 -5.71
CA ALA A 428 -10.14 5.96 -6.72
C ALA A 428 -9.91 7.22 -7.58
N LEU A 429 -10.98 7.90 -8.02
CA LEU A 429 -10.90 9.16 -8.76
C LEU A 429 -10.26 10.29 -7.94
N ARG A 430 -10.54 10.34 -6.63
CA ARG A 430 -9.90 11.28 -5.71
C ARG A 430 -8.39 11.01 -5.61
N MET A 431 -7.98 9.76 -5.46
CA MET A 431 -6.58 9.36 -5.43
C MET A 431 -5.87 9.65 -6.77
N ALA A 432 -6.58 9.57 -7.88
CA ALA A 432 -6.10 9.96 -9.21
C ALA A 432 -6.00 11.50 -9.41
N GLY A 433 -6.51 12.30 -8.47
CA GLY A 433 -6.54 13.76 -8.57
C GLY A 433 -7.69 14.32 -9.42
N ASN A 434 -8.61 13.48 -9.88
CA ASN A 434 -9.79 13.90 -10.65
C ASN A 434 -10.93 14.32 -9.72
N LYS A 435 -10.80 15.51 -9.13
CA LYS A 435 -11.72 16.04 -8.11
C LYS A 435 -13.17 16.12 -8.60
N ALA A 436 -13.39 16.60 -9.83
CA ALA A 436 -14.74 16.78 -10.37
C ALA A 436 -15.47 15.43 -10.53
N ALA A 437 -14.82 14.44 -11.12
CA ALA A 437 -15.39 13.11 -11.27
C ALA A 437 -15.56 12.40 -9.92
N ALA A 438 -14.63 12.58 -8.98
CA ALA A 438 -14.74 12.06 -7.62
C ALA A 438 -15.96 12.61 -6.89
N LYS A 439 -16.17 13.94 -6.98
CA LYS A 439 -17.34 14.62 -6.41
C LYS A 439 -18.64 14.03 -6.93
N MET A 440 -18.76 13.93 -8.24
CA MET A 440 -19.97 13.39 -8.88
C MET A 440 -20.23 11.93 -8.48
N ALA A 441 -19.19 11.10 -8.46
CA ALA A 441 -19.32 9.70 -8.07
C ALA A 441 -19.79 9.53 -6.61
N LEU A 442 -19.28 10.34 -5.67
CA LEU A 442 -19.65 10.29 -4.25
C LEU A 442 -21.04 10.88 -3.98
N ILE A 443 -21.39 12.00 -4.63
CA ILE A 443 -22.63 12.74 -4.35
C ILE A 443 -23.85 12.08 -4.98
N ALA A 444 -23.73 11.52 -6.19
CA ALA A 444 -24.88 10.99 -6.93
C ALA A 444 -25.68 9.92 -6.15
N PRO A 445 -25.07 8.89 -5.52
CA PRO A 445 -25.79 7.94 -4.68
C PRO A 445 -26.48 8.59 -3.48
N TYR A 446 -25.83 9.57 -2.87
CA TYR A 446 -26.38 10.29 -1.72
C TYR A 446 -27.64 11.09 -2.09
N ILE A 447 -27.64 11.78 -3.24
CA ILE A 447 -28.81 12.52 -3.77
C ILE A 447 -29.95 11.54 -4.08
N ARG A 448 -29.65 10.35 -4.60
CA ARG A 448 -30.62 9.27 -4.84
C ARG A 448 -31.15 8.59 -3.55
N GLY A 449 -30.76 9.10 -2.38
CA GLY A 449 -31.28 8.66 -1.07
C GLY A 449 -30.39 7.64 -0.34
N SER A 450 -29.24 7.26 -0.88
CA SER A 450 -28.34 6.37 -0.13
C SER A 450 -27.80 7.03 1.13
N ARG A 451 -27.77 6.27 2.23
CA ARG A 451 -27.23 6.68 3.53
C ARG A 451 -26.20 5.67 4.06
N ASP A 452 -25.52 4.99 3.14
CA ASP A 452 -24.48 4.02 3.48
C ASP A 452 -23.36 4.69 4.31
N PRO A 453 -22.98 4.13 5.47
CA PRO A 453 -22.01 4.77 6.38
C PRO A 453 -20.62 4.95 5.77
N GLN A 454 -20.18 4.03 4.91
CA GLN A 454 -18.89 4.14 4.22
C GLN A 454 -18.92 5.25 3.17
N LEU A 455 -20.05 5.40 2.46
CA LEU A 455 -20.26 6.51 1.52
C LEU A 455 -20.27 7.85 2.27
N LEU A 456 -20.96 7.93 3.42
CA LEU A 456 -20.99 9.14 4.24
C LEU A 456 -19.59 9.51 4.75
N ALA A 457 -18.79 8.52 5.18
CA ALA A 457 -17.40 8.75 5.56
C ALA A 457 -16.58 9.33 4.39
N SER A 458 -16.72 8.76 3.19
CA SER A 458 -16.02 9.24 1.99
C SER A 458 -16.45 10.64 1.58
N LEU A 459 -17.75 10.95 1.66
CA LEU A 459 -18.28 12.30 1.46
C LEU A 459 -17.72 13.29 2.48
N GLY A 460 -17.73 12.92 3.76
CA GLY A 460 -17.17 13.76 4.82
C GLY A 460 -15.69 14.07 4.61
N MET A 461 -14.90 13.07 4.23
CA MET A 461 -13.47 13.25 3.93
C MET A 461 -13.25 14.10 2.67
N TYR A 462 -14.10 13.93 1.65
CA TYR A 462 -14.05 14.75 0.44
C TYR A 462 -14.36 16.22 0.77
N GLU A 463 -15.47 16.50 1.47
CA GLU A 463 -15.89 17.85 1.86
C GLU A 463 -14.85 18.52 2.77
N TYR A 464 -14.19 17.74 3.67
CA TYR A 464 -13.07 18.23 4.48
C TYR A 464 -11.90 18.69 3.61
N ALA A 465 -11.53 17.91 2.60
CA ALA A 465 -10.44 18.25 1.69
C ALA A 465 -10.75 19.48 0.80
N GLU A 466 -12.04 19.73 0.50
CA GLU A 466 -12.49 20.92 -0.23
C GLU A 466 -12.71 22.15 0.69
N GLY A 467 -12.48 22.00 2.01
CA GLY A 467 -12.63 23.09 2.98
C GLY A 467 -14.05 23.34 3.48
N GLU A 468 -15.01 22.53 3.07
CA GLU A 468 -16.43 22.63 3.45
C GLU A 468 -16.67 22.02 4.83
N THR A 469 -16.09 22.63 5.86
CA THR A 469 -15.98 22.08 7.21
C THR A 469 -17.34 21.77 7.87
N ALA A 470 -18.37 22.57 7.63
CA ALA A 470 -19.71 22.36 8.21
C ALA A 470 -20.39 21.11 7.63
N ARG A 471 -20.28 20.89 6.30
CA ARG A 471 -20.80 19.69 5.65
C ARG A 471 -19.98 18.46 6.02
N ALA A 472 -18.65 18.59 6.00
CA ALA A 472 -17.73 17.53 6.39
C ALA A 472 -18.06 17.00 7.80
N ARG A 473 -18.25 17.89 8.76
CA ARG A 473 -18.58 17.52 10.15
C ARG A 473 -19.85 16.68 10.23
N LYS A 474 -20.95 17.11 9.61
CA LYS A 474 -22.23 16.40 9.64
C LYS A 474 -22.12 14.99 9.04
N PHE A 475 -21.41 14.84 7.91
CA PHE A 475 -21.18 13.53 7.29
C PHE A 475 -20.31 12.63 8.16
N LEU A 476 -19.21 13.16 8.72
CA LEU A 476 -18.30 12.38 9.57
C LEU A 476 -18.95 11.98 10.89
N GLU A 477 -19.77 12.84 11.51
CA GLU A 477 -20.54 12.50 12.70
C GLU A 477 -21.57 11.40 12.43
N ALA A 478 -22.28 11.47 11.28
CA ALA A 478 -23.23 10.43 10.89
C ALA A 478 -22.51 9.09 10.63
N ALA A 479 -21.37 9.09 9.95
CA ALA A 479 -20.56 7.90 9.74
C ALA A 479 -20.01 7.33 11.06
N ALA A 480 -19.56 8.18 11.97
CA ALA A 480 -19.04 7.80 13.28
C ALA A 480 -20.12 7.17 14.17
N LYS A 481 -21.37 7.67 14.13
CA LYS A 481 -22.53 7.10 14.83
C LYS A 481 -22.78 5.65 14.42
N GLU A 482 -22.62 5.34 13.14
CA GLU A 482 -22.74 3.98 12.59
C GLU A 482 -21.45 3.14 12.76
N LYS A 483 -20.48 3.64 13.53
CA LYS A 483 -19.21 2.96 13.87
C LYS A 483 -18.44 2.47 12.63
N VAL A 484 -18.38 3.30 11.60
CA VAL A 484 -17.67 2.97 10.36
C VAL A 484 -16.21 2.58 10.63
N ASN A 485 -15.70 1.57 9.92
CA ASN A 485 -14.28 1.19 10.02
C ASN A 485 -13.44 2.02 9.03
N ARG A 486 -13.15 3.28 9.40
CA ARG A 486 -12.39 4.26 8.62
C ARG A 486 -11.61 5.19 9.56
N PRO A 487 -10.37 4.84 9.97
CA PRO A 487 -9.62 5.61 10.96
C PRO A 487 -9.38 7.06 10.55
N ARG A 488 -9.22 7.34 9.26
CA ARG A 488 -9.06 8.71 8.75
C ARG A 488 -10.32 9.58 8.95
N ALA A 489 -11.50 8.98 8.84
CA ALA A 489 -12.75 9.71 9.07
C ALA A 489 -12.85 10.22 10.51
N TYR A 490 -12.48 9.39 11.48
CA TYR A 490 -12.44 9.80 12.89
C TYR A 490 -11.32 10.81 13.18
N LEU A 491 -10.16 10.66 12.53
CA LEU A 491 -9.08 11.64 12.66
C LEU A 491 -9.53 13.02 12.16
N GLN A 492 -10.19 13.09 11.01
CA GLN A 492 -10.67 14.36 10.46
C GLN A 492 -11.80 14.96 11.29
N LEU A 493 -12.69 14.11 11.85
CA LEU A 493 -13.70 14.58 12.79
C LEU A 493 -13.06 15.22 14.04
N ALA A 494 -12.05 14.56 14.60
CA ALA A 494 -11.29 15.12 15.72
C ALA A 494 -10.59 16.43 15.37
N GLN A 495 -10.00 16.51 14.16
CA GLN A 495 -9.36 17.74 13.68
C GLN A 495 -10.38 18.89 13.57
N LEU A 496 -11.57 18.64 13.01
CA LEU A 496 -12.63 19.64 12.93
C LEU A 496 -13.07 20.15 14.31
N ARG A 497 -13.26 19.24 15.27
CA ARG A 497 -13.62 19.61 16.66
C ARG A 497 -12.51 20.40 17.34
N PHE A 498 -11.25 20.04 17.12
CA PHE A 498 -10.10 20.75 17.65
C PHE A 498 -10.01 22.17 17.07
N ASP A 499 -10.13 22.32 15.76
CA ASP A 499 -10.06 23.62 15.09
C ASP A 499 -11.21 24.54 15.52
N GLU A 500 -12.39 23.98 15.74
CA GLU A 500 -13.53 24.73 16.29
C GLU A 500 -13.30 25.16 17.75
N ALA A 501 -12.77 24.26 18.58
CA ALA A 501 -12.47 24.55 19.96
C ALA A 501 -11.43 25.66 20.12
N ILE A 502 -10.41 25.68 19.25
CA ILE A 502 -9.37 26.73 19.26
C ILE A 502 -9.89 28.07 18.72
N ARG A 503 -10.83 28.09 17.76
CA ARG A 503 -11.42 29.32 17.22
C ARG A 503 -12.33 30.03 18.20
N LYS A 504 -12.96 29.31 19.13
CA LYS A 504 -13.73 29.89 20.22
C LYS A 504 -12.76 30.57 21.19
N PRO A 505 -13.17 31.71 21.83
CA PRO A 505 -12.29 32.32 22.80
C PRO A 505 -11.94 31.27 23.87
N LEU A 506 -10.70 30.81 23.82
CA LEU A 506 -10.12 29.97 24.86
C LEU A 506 -10.09 30.82 26.14
N GLY A 507 -10.36 30.24 27.32
CA GLY A 507 -10.30 30.95 28.60
C GLY A 507 -8.97 31.68 28.80
N ALA A 508 -8.79 32.38 29.91
CA ALA A 508 -7.64 33.25 30.18
C ALA A 508 -6.24 32.64 29.90
N ARG A 509 -6.15 31.31 29.89
CA ARG A 509 -4.90 30.55 29.62
C ARG A 509 -4.77 30.01 28.18
N GLN A 510 -5.73 30.26 27.29
CA GLN A 510 -5.74 29.71 25.92
C GLN A 510 -5.61 28.18 25.86
N GLN A 511 -6.23 27.47 26.81
CA GLN A 511 -6.18 26.01 26.94
C GLN A 511 -7.57 25.41 26.73
N LEU A 512 -7.59 24.12 26.29
CA LEU A 512 -8.80 23.34 26.12
C LEU A 512 -9.31 22.86 27.49
N SER A 513 -10.60 23.02 27.74
CA SER A 513 -11.26 22.43 28.93
C SER A 513 -11.34 20.91 28.82
N ASP A 514 -11.51 20.22 29.95
CA ASP A 514 -11.63 18.76 30.01
C ASP A 514 -12.77 18.23 29.10
N ALA A 515 -13.90 18.95 29.03
CA ALA A 515 -15.00 18.58 28.15
C ALA A 515 -14.60 18.65 26.65
N GLN A 516 -13.87 19.70 26.26
CA GLN A 516 -13.35 19.84 24.90
C GLN A 516 -12.29 18.78 24.59
N VAL A 517 -11.36 18.53 25.53
CA VAL A 517 -10.35 17.48 25.40
C VAL A 517 -11.02 16.13 25.18
N LYS A 518 -12.02 15.78 25.99
CA LYS A 518 -12.77 14.53 25.85
C LYS A 518 -13.47 14.43 24.51
N ASP A 519 -14.20 15.46 24.09
CA ASP A 519 -14.94 15.49 22.82
C ASP A 519 -14.03 15.26 21.60
N ILE A 520 -12.79 15.79 21.66
CA ILE A 520 -11.80 15.63 20.58
C ILE A 520 -11.10 14.26 20.65
N LEU A 521 -10.81 13.76 21.86
CA LEU A 521 -10.12 12.47 22.03
C LEU A 521 -11.00 11.26 21.75
N ASP A 522 -12.32 11.33 22.02
CA ASP A 522 -13.24 10.20 21.82
C ASP A 522 -13.13 9.60 20.40
N PRO A 523 -13.25 10.36 19.28
CA PRO A 523 -13.04 9.80 17.94
C PRO A 523 -11.60 9.32 17.69
N LEU A 524 -10.58 9.94 18.29
CA LEU A 524 -9.19 9.50 18.13
C LEU A 524 -8.94 8.14 18.78
N PHE A 525 -9.56 7.86 19.92
CA PHE A 525 -9.46 6.54 20.55
C PHE A 525 -10.17 5.45 19.74
N VAL A 526 -11.26 5.78 19.05
CA VAL A 526 -11.88 4.86 18.08
C VAL A 526 -10.93 4.60 16.92
N ALA A 527 -10.36 5.65 16.31
CA ALA A 527 -9.39 5.54 15.21
C ALA A 527 -8.15 4.73 15.60
N ARG A 528 -7.63 4.91 16.83
CA ARG A 528 -6.49 4.17 17.35
C ARG A 528 -6.72 2.66 17.38
N GLY A 529 -7.95 2.22 17.64
CA GLY A 529 -8.35 0.80 17.68
C GLY A 529 -8.58 0.17 16.30
N GLN A 530 -8.59 0.99 15.24
CA GLN A 530 -8.84 0.52 13.88
C GLN A 530 -7.54 0.27 13.10
N THR A 531 -7.65 -0.43 11.97
CA THR A 531 -6.56 -0.65 11.03
C THR A 531 -6.94 -0.08 9.65
N PRO A 532 -5.97 0.51 8.91
CA PRO A 532 -4.55 0.69 9.28
C PRO A 532 -4.39 1.69 10.43
N THR A 533 -3.44 1.42 11.32
CA THR A 533 -3.10 2.37 12.38
C THR A 533 -2.40 3.57 11.77
N LEU A 534 -2.95 4.76 11.97
CA LEU A 534 -2.42 6.00 11.42
C LEU A 534 -1.52 6.71 12.44
N PRO A 535 -0.28 7.08 12.10
CA PRO A 535 0.59 7.85 13.00
C PRO A 535 0.00 9.22 13.33
N GLU A 536 -0.72 9.84 12.40
CA GLU A 536 -1.38 11.14 12.55
C GLU A 536 -2.42 11.13 13.68
N VAL A 537 -2.97 9.97 14.04
CA VAL A 537 -3.88 9.81 15.19
C VAL A 537 -3.13 10.09 16.50
N TYR A 538 -1.93 9.54 16.66
CA TYR A 538 -1.11 9.76 17.85
C TYR A 538 -0.55 11.19 17.90
N GLU A 539 -0.15 11.74 16.76
CA GLU A 539 0.27 13.13 16.62
C GLU A 539 -0.87 14.07 17.06
N MET A 540 -2.10 13.78 16.67
CA MET A 540 -3.27 14.58 17.07
C MET A 540 -3.60 14.43 18.56
N ILE A 541 -3.51 13.22 19.12
CA ILE A 541 -3.65 12.98 20.58
C ILE A 541 -2.63 13.81 21.35
N ALA A 542 -1.35 13.80 20.93
CA ALA A 542 -0.30 14.61 21.56
C ALA A 542 -0.59 16.11 21.46
N ARG A 543 -1.09 16.56 20.31
CA ARG A 543 -1.47 17.96 20.08
C ARG A 543 -2.62 18.41 20.98
N VAL A 544 -3.62 17.56 21.19
CA VAL A 544 -4.74 17.82 22.10
C VAL A 544 -4.22 17.95 23.53
N TRP A 545 -3.42 16.98 24.00
CA TRP A 545 -2.84 17.04 25.34
C TRP A 545 -1.95 18.27 25.54
N SER A 546 -1.16 18.68 24.54
CA SER A 546 -0.30 19.88 24.66
C SER A 546 -1.07 21.17 24.88
N LYS A 547 -2.39 21.18 24.62
CA LYS A 547 -3.28 22.33 24.79
C LYS A 547 -4.29 22.13 25.94
N SER A 548 -4.22 21.02 26.66
CA SER A 548 -5.14 20.73 27.78
C SER A 548 -4.89 21.65 28.97
N GLU A 549 -5.97 22.13 29.59
CA GLU A 549 -5.92 22.87 30.85
C GLU A 549 -5.48 21.96 32.01
N THR A 550 -5.98 20.71 32.02
CA THR A 550 -5.62 19.68 32.98
C THR A 550 -4.42 18.89 32.44
N PRO A 551 -3.30 18.79 33.18
CA PRO A 551 -2.16 18.00 32.78
C PRO A 551 -2.53 16.53 32.58
N PRO A 552 -2.03 15.86 31.50
CA PRO A 552 -2.27 14.43 31.31
C PRO A 552 -1.57 13.60 32.38
N THR A 553 -2.23 12.55 32.83
CA THR A 553 -1.64 11.56 33.74
C THR A 553 -0.62 10.66 33.03
N ALA A 554 0.21 9.94 33.77
CA ALA A 554 1.11 8.93 33.19
C ALA A 554 0.34 7.88 32.36
N GLY A 555 -0.88 7.50 32.78
CA GLY A 555 -1.75 6.59 32.03
C GLY A 555 -2.20 7.16 30.68
N ASN A 556 -2.50 8.48 30.63
CA ASN A 556 -2.82 9.16 29.38
C ASN A 556 -1.61 9.19 28.42
N LEU A 557 -0.41 9.41 28.96
CA LEU A 557 0.84 9.44 28.17
C LEU A 557 1.31 8.07 27.72
N ALA A 558 0.84 6.98 28.32
CA ALA A 558 1.12 5.61 27.85
C ALA A 558 0.67 5.38 26.39
N VAL A 559 -0.36 6.10 25.94
CA VAL A 559 -0.82 6.10 24.54
C VAL A 559 0.26 6.68 23.61
N ILE A 560 0.97 7.71 24.06
CA ILE A 560 2.06 8.33 23.31
C ILE A 560 3.21 7.34 23.17
N ASP A 561 3.55 6.61 24.25
CA ASP A 561 4.58 5.57 24.22
C ASP A 561 4.21 4.43 23.27
N GLU A 562 2.94 4.03 23.21
CA GLU A 562 2.46 3.07 22.22
C GLU A 562 2.71 3.58 20.79
N GLY A 563 2.35 4.84 20.52
CA GLY A 563 2.58 5.47 19.22
C GLY A 563 4.06 5.51 18.84
N VAL A 564 4.96 5.82 19.79
CA VAL A 564 6.41 5.79 19.55
C VAL A 564 6.90 4.39 19.23
N LYS A 565 6.44 3.36 19.95
CA LYS A 565 6.81 1.97 19.67
C LYS A 565 6.36 1.51 18.29
N ARG A 566 5.16 1.92 17.86
CA ARG A 566 4.60 1.56 16.54
C ARG A 566 5.32 2.29 15.40
N PHE A 567 5.70 3.55 15.59
CA PHE A 567 6.25 4.43 14.57
C PHE A 567 7.65 4.93 14.89
N ILE A 568 8.49 4.04 15.42
CA ILE A 568 9.85 4.34 15.91
C ILE A 568 10.79 4.95 14.85
N LYS A 569 10.47 4.78 13.55
CA LYS A 569 11.25 5.36 12.45
C LYS A 569 10.83 6.79 12.09
N ARG A 570 9.75 7.33 12.66
CA ARG A 570 9.27 8.68 12.40
C ARG A 570 9.88 9.66 13.40
N SER A 571 11.04 10.21 13.05
CA SER A 571 11.78 11.15 13.92
C SER A 571 10.95 12.37 14.34
N ASP A 572 10.12 12.93 13.46
CA ASP A 572 9.27 14.09 13.78
C ASP A 572 8.24 13.74 14.86
N TRP A 573 7.64 12.55 14.81
CA TRP A 573 6.73 12.05 15.83
C TRP A 573 7.45 11.87 17.19
N ILE A 574 8.64 11.25 17.18
CA ILE A 574 9.45 11.06 18.40
C ILE A 574 9.79 12.40 19.04
N TYR A 575 10.10 13.41 18.21
CA TYR A 575 10.39 14.75 18.69
C TYR A 575 9.18 15.39 19.36
N GLN A 576 7.99 15.31 18.77
CA GLN A 576 6.75 15.82 19.36
C GLN A 576 6.41 15.11 20.69
N ALA A 577 6.56 13.78 20.73
CA ALA A 577 6.35 13.00 21.95
C ALA A 577 7.32 13.42 23.08
N ALA A 578 8.59 13.66 22.74
CA ALA A 578 9.60 14.13 23.70
C ALA A 578 9.27 15.53 24.25
N LEU A 579 8.86 16.46 23.38
CA LEU A 579 8.44 17.80 23.79
C LEU A 579 7.22 17.76 24.71
N LEU A 580 6.23 16.92 24.41
CA LEU A 580 5.03 16.77 25.26
C LEU A 580 5.41 16.27 26.65
N LYS A 581 6.28 15.26 26.74
CA LYS A 581 6.76 14.73 28.02
C LYS A 581 7.57 15.76 28.81
N GLN A 582 8.42 16.54 28.14
CA GLN A 582 9.16 17.65 28.75
C GLN A 582 8.19 18.72 29.31
N GLN A 583 7.17 19.07 28.55
CA GLN A 583 6.17 20.08 28.96
C GLN A 583 5.48 19.72 30.28
N TYR A 584 5.25 18.44 30.52
CA TYR A 584 4.55 17.94 31.70
C TYR A 584 5.47 17.34 32.78
N GLY A 585 6.78 17.60 32.70
CA GLY A 585 7.74 17.25 33.76
C GLY A 585 8.21 15.78 33.73
N PHE A 586 7.85 14.99 32.72
CA PHE A 586 8.37 13.62 32.52
C PHE A 586 9.76 13.67 31.85
N LEU A 587 10.73 14.27 32.54
CA LEU A 587 12.01 14.65 31.97
C LEU A 587 12.89 13.45 31.60
N GLU A 588 12.87 12.38 32.40
CA GLU A 588 13.61 11.14 32.09
C GLU A 588 13.12 10.48 30.83
N ASP A 589 11.79 10.34 30.68
CA ASP A 589 11.17 9.79 29.48
C ASP A 589 11.47 10.65 28.24
N ALA A 590 11.41 11.98 28.38
CA ALA A 590 11.75 12.91 27.31
C ALA A 590 13.21 12.75 26.87
N ALA A 591 14.14 12.54 27.82
CA ALA A 591 15.54 12.34 27.51
C ALA A 591 15.79 10.99 26.78
N VAL A 592 15.08 9.93 27.18
CA VAL A 592 15.11 8.63 26.47
C VAL A 592 14.61 8.80 25.01
N LEU A 593 13.50 9.51 24.81
CA LEU A 593 12.98 9.77 23.46
C LEU A 593 13.91 10.62 22.61
N ALA A 594 14.59 11.61 23.20
CA ALA A 594 15.61 12.41 22.50
C ALA A 594 16.78 11.54 22.03
N GLU A 595 17.23 10.59 22.87
CA GLU A 595 18.28 9.63 22.51
C GLU A 595 17.85 8.69 21.38
N ILE A 596 16.61 8.16 21.43
CA ILE A 596 16.04 7.34 20.36
C ILE A 596 16.00 8.16 19.05
N GLY A 597 15.54 9.41 19.11
CA GLY A 597 15.48 10.31 17.95
C GLY A 597 16.85 10.55 17.30
N LEU A 598 17.91 10.71 18.11
CA LEU A 598 19.29 10.83 17.62
C LEU A 598 19.79 9.59 16.89
N ARG A 599 19.34 8.38 17.31
CA ARG A 599 19.73 7.10 16.68
C ARG A 599 19.02 6.84 15.37
N VAL A 600 17.75 7.28 15.23
CA VAL A 600 16.91 6.95 14.07
C VAL A 600 16.95 8.02 12.97
N THR A 601 17.41 9.25 13.27
CA THR A 601 17.46 10.32 12.27
C THR A 601 18.81 10.41 11.58
N ALA A 602 18.78 10.39 10.24
CA ALA A 602 19.95 10.66 9.39
C ALA A 602 20.08 12.15 9.01
N ASP A 603 18.99 12.92 9.09
CA ASP A 603 18.91 14.33 8.73
C ASP A 603 19.68 15.19 9.76
N SER A 604 20.62 16.01 9.28
CA SER A 604 21.48 16.84 10.13
C SER A 604 20.71 17.92 10.91
N ALA A 605 19.71 18.55 10.29
CA ALA A 605 18.89 19.57 10.93
C ALA A 605 17.99 18.98 12.03
N LYS A 606 17.37 17.82 11.76
CA LYS A 606 16.60 17.09 12.76
C LYS A 606 17.49 16.61 13.90
N ARG A 607 18.70 16.11 13.59
CA ARG A 607 19.67 15.69 14.58
C ARG A 607 20.05 16.82 15.51
N GLN A 608 20.29 18.01 14.97
CA GLN A 608 20.59 19.22 15.76
C GLN A 608 19.44 19.58 16.72
N ARG A 609 18.17 19.47 16.29
CA ARG A 609 17.01 19.68 17.16
C ARG A 609 16.99 18.71 18.35
N PHE A 610 17.25 17.42 18.10
CA PHE A 610 17.34 16.43 19.18
C PHE A 610 18.51 16.67 20.10
N GLN A 611 19.67 17.12 19.60
CA GLN A 611 20.83 17.49 20.43
C GLN A 611 20.49 18.68 21.34
N ALA A 612 19.84 19.71 20.81
CA ALA A 612 19.39 20.86 21.61
C ALA A 612 18.39 20.43 22.70
N LEU A 613 17.42 19.56 22.36
CA LEU A 613 16.46 19.03 23.32
C LEU A 613 17.16 18.22 24.41
N LYS A 614 18.09 17.34 24.03
CA LYS A 614 18.85 16.51 24.99
C LYS A 614 19.70 17.35 25.93
N ALA A 615 20.31 18.43 25.46
CA ALA A 615 21.10 19.34 26.29
C ALA A 615 20.25 20.08 27.35
N ALA A 616 18.96 20.26 27.11
CA ALA A 616 18.02 20.89 28.03
C ALA A 616 17.37 19.89 29.03
N LEU A 617 17.70 18.61 28.96
CA LEU A 617 17.13 17.55 29.78
C LEU A 617 18.18 16.93 30.73
N PRO A 618 17.75 16.32 31.84
CA PRO A 618 18.68 15.64 32.73
C PRO A 618 19.40 14.48 32.03
N PRO A 619 20.64 14.16 32.43
CA PRO A 619 21.37 13.04 31.84
C PRO A 619 20.64 11.71 32.12
N VAL A 620 20.48 10.92 31.05
CA VAL A 620 19.85 9.60 31.18
C VAL A 620 20.85 8.64 31.87
N SER A 621 20.52 8.17 33.04
CA SER A 621 21.19 7.01 33.65
C SER A 621 20.71 5.74 32.93
N ILE A 622 21.35 5.38 31.81
CA ILE A 622 21.08 4.09 31.15
C ILE A 622 21.64 2.98 32.05
N PRO A 623 20.81 2.06 32.55
CA PRO A 623 21.35 0.90 33.25
C PRO A 623 22.28 0.13 32.30
N ALA A 624 23.47 -0.19 32.75
CA ALA A 624 24.56 -0.78 31.95
C ALA A 624 24.25 -2.19 31.34
N SER A 625 23.05 -2.69 31.48
CA SER A 625 22.65 -4.06 31.10
C SER A 625 22.19 -4.25 29.63
N VAL A 626 22.26 -3.22 28.78
CA VAL A 626 21.80 -3.38 27.36
C VAL A 626 22.98 -3.52 26.37
N ASN A 627 24.21 -3.46 26.81
CA ASN A 627 25.38 -3.50 25.89
C ASN A 627 26.01 -4.90 25.71
N SER A 628 25.32 -5.97 26.10
CA SER A 628 25.82 -7.33 25.83
C SER A 628 24.69 -8.18 25.20
N ARG A 629 24.56 -8.08 23.90
CA ARG A 629 24.22 -9.21 22.98
C ARG A 629 24.07 -8.75 21.54
#